data_4f9ee3f4d4faa4b8cbd7fd3c2f87c3ff
#
_entry.id   4f9ee3f4d4faa4b8cbd7fd3c2f87c3ff
#
_cell.length_a   1.000
_cell.length_b   1.000
_cell.length_c   1.000
_cell.angle_alpha   90.00
_cell.angle_beta   90.00
_cell.angle_gamma   90.00
#
_symmetry.space_group_name_H-M   'P 1'
#
loop_
_entity.id
_entity.type
_entity.pdbx_description
1 polymer ?
#
loop_
_entity_poly.entity_id
_entity_poly.type
_entity_poly.pdbx_seq_one_letter_code
_entity_poly.pdbx_strand_id
1 'polypeptide(L)'
;MLDLKEYGIVMWPEEKIISFREKLLNWYDENKRDLPWRRSKNPYHIWVSEIMLQQTRVDTVIPYYERFLDWFPTVESLANAPEERLLKAWEGLGYYSRVRNMQTAAQQIMADFGGQFPNTYEGISCLKGIGPYTAGAISSIAFNLPEPAVDGNVMRVLARLFEVNHDIGVPSNRKIFQAMMEILIDPKRPGDFNQALMDLGSDIEAPVNPRPEESPVKDFSAAYQNGTMDVYPIKEPKKKPLPIYLKALVVRNDHGQYLLEKNESEKLLAGFWHFPLIEVDDFSSDDDQLDLFSQVTEESRVFGPSPQENFEQDYDLEVNWSQQVFDQVKHVFSHRKWHIQIIAGQVTETKQFSDREIRWVSPQEFSDYPLAKPQQKIWQAYKTALEDEGLQ
;
A
#
# COMPACT_ATOMS: atom_id res chain seq x y z
N MET A 1 21.89 -12.79 -21.22
CA MET A 1 22.12 -12.88 -19.75
C MET A 1 23.07 -11.75 -19.33
N LEU A 2 22.82 -11.06 -18.25
CA LEU A 2 23.67 -9.97 -17.73
C LEU A 2 25.01 -10.56 -17.27
N ASP A 3 26.15 -9.94 -17.66
CA ASP A 3 27.46 -10.34 -17.12
C ASP A 3 27.64 -9.77 -15.70
N LEU A 4 27.47 -10.61 -14.70
CA LEU A 4 27.57 -10.24 -13.28
C LEU A 4 28.98 -9.82 -12.86
N LYS A 5 30.03 -10.22 -13.62
CA LYS A 5 31.41 -9.83 -13.31
C LYS A 5 31.63 -8.33 -13.54
N GLU A 6 30.93 -7.72 -14.51
CA GLU A 6 30.96 -6.28 -14.71
C GLU A 6 30.42 -5.48 -13.51
N TYR A 7 29.60 -6.14 -12.66
CA TYR A 7 29.05 -5.59 -11.43
C TYR A 7 29.83 -6.03 -10.16
N GLY A 8 31.02 -6.66 -10.36
CA GLY A 8 31.87 -7.11 -9.28
C GLY A 8 31.35 -8.36 -8.54
N ILE A 9 30.41 -9.11 -9.15
CA ILE A 9 29.79 -10.29 -8.53
C ILE A 9 30.32 -11.55 -9.16
N VAL A 10 30.84 -12.44 -8.34
CA VAL A 10 31.30 -13.78 -8.74
C VAL A 10 30.33 -14.82 -8.16
N MET A 11 29.57 -15.47 -9.03
CA MET A 11 28.67 -16.55 -8.61
C MET A 11 29.42 -17.79 -8.19
N TRP A 12 28.82 -18.58 -7.31
CA TRP A 12 29.38 -19.85 -6.86
C TRP A 12 29.45 -20.87 -7.98
N PRO A 13 30.38 -21.86 -7.89
CA PRO A 13 30.36 -23.02 -8.76
C PRO A 13 29.09 -23.85 -8.52
N GLU A 14 28.71 -24.64 -9.52
CA GLU A 14 27.44 -25.38 -9.53
C GLU A 14 27.26 -26.29 -8.31
N GLU A 15 28.31 -26.97 -7.87
CA GLU A 15 28.28 -27.85 -6.70
C GLU A 15 27.89 -27.08 -5.41
N LYS A 16 28.40 -25.85 -5.26
CA LYS A 16 28.04 -25.00 -4.12
C LYS A 16 26.61 -24.48 -4.22
N ILE A 17 26.13 -24.18 -5.43
CA ILE A 17 24.73 -23.79 -5.70
C ILE A 17 23.78 -24.93 -5.33
N ILE A 18 24.10 -26.17 -5.73
CA ILE A 18 23.30 -27.36 -5.39
C ILE A 18 23.20 -27.52 -3.87
N SER A 19 24.32 -27.44 -3.18
CA SER A 19 24.35 -27.54 -1.70
C SER A 19 23.57 -26.41 -1.02
N PHE A 20 23.63 -25.19 -1.56
CA PHE A 20 22.83 -24.05 -1.08
C PHE A 20 21.33 -24.30 -1.24
N ARG A 21 20.90 -24.76 -2.42
CA ARG A 21 19.49 -25.09 -2.70
C ARG A 21 18.96 -26.16 -1.72
N GLU A 22 19.73 -27.21 -1.52
CA GLU A 22 19.36 -28.30 -0.60
C GLU A 22 19.19 -27.80 0.83
N LYS A 23 20.16 -27.03 1.37
CA LYS A 23 20.08 -26.51 2.74
C LYS A 23 18.88 -25.56 2.91
N LEU A 24 18.68 -24.66 1.95
CA LEU A 24 17.58 -23.69 2.00
C LEU A 24 16.21 -24.37 1.92
N LEU A 25 16.03 -25.33 1.00
CA LEU A 25 14.76 -26.04 0.80
C LEU A 25 14.46 -26.98 1.97
N ASN A 26 15.46 -27.67 2.54
CA ASN A 26 15.24 -28.50 3.72
C ASN A 26 14.78 -27.66 4.92
N TRP A 27 15.41 -26.49 5.15
CA TRP A 27 14.93 -25.56 6.17
C TRP A 27 13.51 -25.07 5.90
N TYR A 28 13.20 -24.76 4.65
CA TYR A 28 11.87 -24.30 4.27
C TYR A 28 10.79 -25.35 4.54
N ASP A 29 11.06 -26.60 4.23
CA ASP A 29 10.12 -27.71 4.46
C ASP A 29 9.77 -27.85 5.95
N GLU A 30 10.72 -27.61 6.85
CA GLU A 30 10.54 -27.69 8.30
C GLU A 30 9.93 -26.42 8.92
N ASN A 31 10.16 -25.24 8.30
CA ASN A 31 9.86 -23.95 8.94
C ASN A 31 8.84 -23.09 8.17
N LYS A 32 8.36 -23.51 7.01
CA LYS A 32 7.41 -22.74 6.22
C LYS A 32 6.13 -22.44 6.98
N ARG A 33 5.73 -21.19 6.93
CA ARG A 33 4.50 -20.73 7.57
C ARG A 33 3.26 -21.30 6.90
N ASP A 34 2.27 -21.77 7.68
CA ASP A 34 0.96 -22.15 7.17
C ASP A 34 0.12 -20.91 6.88
N LEU A 35 0.15 -20.44 5.64
CA LEU A 35 -0.57 -19.28 5.17
C LEU A 35 -1.70 -19.69 4.23
N PRO A 36 -2.88 -19.03 4.26
CA PRO A 36 -4.03 -19.43 3.45
C PRO A 36 -3.73 -19.58 1.96
N TRP A 37 -2.94 -18.66 1.41
CA TRP A 37 -2.55 -18.68 0.00
C TRP A 37 -1.51 -19.73 -0.38
N ARG A 38 -0.87 -20.40 0.59
CA ARG A 38 0.06 -21.51 0.37
C ARG A 38 -0.61 -22.88 0.29
N ARG A 39 -1.90 -22.95 0.67
CA ARG A 39 -2.69 -24.18 0.67
C ARG A 39 -3.21 -24.55 -0.73
N SER A 40 -3.08 -23.66 -1.70
CA SER A 40 -3.55 -23.84 -3.08
C SER A 40 -2.49 -23.40 -4.09
N LYS A 41 -2.45 -24.08 -5.24
CA LYS A 41 -1.66 -23.66 -6.41
C LYS A 41 -2.51 -22.93 -7.46
N ASN A 42 -3.73 -22.51 -7.11
CA ASN A 42 -4.58 -21.73 -8.01
C ASN A 42 -3.89 -20.38 -8.33
N PRO A 43 -3.59 -20.08 -9.59
CA PRO A 43 -2.88 -18.84 -9.95
C PRO A 43 -3.65 -17.57 -9.58
N TYR A 44 -4.97 -17.60 -9.59
CA TYR A 44 -5.79 -16.46 -9.14
C TYR A 44 -5.61 -16.20 -7.64
N HIS A 45 -5.63 -17.24 -6.80
CA HIS A 45 -5.41 -17.13 -5.36
C HIS A 45 -4.01 -16.62 -5.02
N ILE A 46 -2.99 -17.11 -5.72
CA ILE A 46 -1.61 -16.66 -5.56
C ILE A 46 -1.50 -15.19 -5.98
N TRP A 47 -2.06 -14.82 -7.13
CA TRP A 47 -2.07 -13.44 -7.60
C TRP A 47 -2.71 -12.47 -6.60
N VAL A 48 -3.88 -12.81 -6.06
CA VAL A 48 -4.56 -11.99 -5.03
C VAL A 48 -3.64 -11.77 -3.83
N SER A 49 -3.03 -12.84 -3.30
CA SER A 49 -2.13 -12.73 -2.14
C SER A 49 -0.89 -11.89 -2.46
N GLU A 50 -0.26 -12.10 -3.63
CA GLU A 50 0.95 -11.36 -4.01
C GLU A 50 0.70 -9.86 -4.13
N ILE A 51 -0.45 -9.46 -4.68
CA ILE A 51 -0.80 -8.05 -4.76
C ILE A 51 -1.16 -7.47 -3.39
N MET A 52 -1.84 -8.22 -2.53
CA MET A 52 -2.17 -7.75 -1.17
C MET A 52 -0.93 -7.59 -0.28
N LEU A 53 0.04 -8.49 -0.41
CA LEU A 53 1.28 -8.48 0.36
C LEU A 53 2.23 -7.32 -0.03
N GLN A 54 2.03 -6.68 -1.17
CA GLN A 54 2.83 -5.50 -1.54
C GLN A 54 2.66 -4.39 -0.49
N GLN A 55 3.73 -4.13 0.28
CA GLN A 55 3.78 -3.11 1.35
C GLN A 55 2.75 -3.30 2.49
N THR A 56 2.22 -4.50 2.65
CA THR A 56 1.27 -4.85 3.70
C THR A 56 1.79 -6.05 4.49
N ARG A 57 1.62 -6.04 5.81
CA ARG A 57 2.07 -7.14 6.68
C ARG A 57 1.16 -8.36 6.52
N VAL A 58 1.75 -9.56 6.66
CA VAL A 58 1.07 -10.84 6.53
C VAL A 58 -0.19 -10.92 7.40
N ASP A 59 -0.09 -10.59 8.70
CA ASP A 59 -1.22 -10.67 9.64
C ASP A 59 -2.38 -9.76 9.24
N THR A 60 -2.07 -8.62 8.59
CA THR A 60 -3.09 -7.73 8.04
C THR A 60 -3.75 -8.33 6.81
N VAL A 61 -2.98 -9.03 5.97
CA VAL A 61 -3.47 -9.55 4.70
C VAL A 61 -4.41 -10.75 4.90
N ILE A 62 -4.17 -11.62 5.89
CA ILE A 62 -4.96 -12.85 6.08
C ILE A 62 -6.48 -12.60 6.04
N PRO A 63 -7.07 -11.76 6.92
CA PRO A 63 -8.52 -11.55 6.92
C PRO A 63 -9.03 -10.83 5.65
N TYR A 64 -8.20 -10.01 5.01
CA TYR A 64 -8.56 -9.37 3.74
C TYR A 64 -8.60 -10.36 2.59
N TYR A 65 -7.62 -11.25 2.52
CA TYR A 65 -7.51 -12.28 1.49
C TYR A 65 -8.72 -13.23 1.53
N GLU A 66 -9.08 -13.72 2.71
CA GLU A 66 -10.22 -14.61 2.89
C GLU A 66 -11.52 -13.92 2.45
N ARG A 67 -11.80 -12.72 2.99
CA ARG A 67 -12.98 -11.93 2.60
C ARG A 67 -13.00 -11.58 1.11
N PHE A 68 -11.86 -11.26 0.51
CA PHE A 68 -11.80 -10.91 -0.91
C PHE A 68 -12.14 -12.09 -1.79
N LEU A 69 -11.67 -13.29 -1.47
CA LEU A 69 -12.01 -14.50 -2.22
C LEU A 69 -13.48 -14.93 -2.01
N ASP A 70 -14.07 -14.64 -0.85
CA ASP A 70 -15.52 -14.83 -0.64
C ASP A 70 -16.35 -13.89 -1.54
N TRP A 71 -15.90 -12.66 -1.71
CA TRP A 71 -16.60 -11.65 -2.53
C TRP A 71 -16.35 -11.82 -4.02
N PHE A 72 -15.15 -12.26 -4.39
CA PHE A 72 -14.67 -12.43 -5.76
C PHE A 72 -13.97 -13.78 -5.90
N PRO A 73 -14.72 -14.90 -5.91
CA PRO A 73 -14.12 -16.25 -5.91
C PRO A 73 -13.42 -16.63 -7.22
N THR A 74 -13.68 -15.91 -8.32
CA THR A 74 -13.14 -16.20 -9.65
C THR A 74 -12.62 -14.94 -10.34
N VAL A 75 -11.78 -15.12 -11.36
CA VAL A 75 -11.34 -14.04 -12.25
C VAL A 75 -12.52 -13.31 -12.87
N GLU A 76 -13.56 -14.04 -13.29
CA GLU A 76 -14.77 -13.47 -13.87
C GLU A 76 -15.53 -12.59 -12.88
N SER A 77 -15.70 -13.04 -11.63
CA SER A 77 -16.39 -12.25 -10.60
C SER A 77 -15.63 -10.96 -10.27
N LEU A 78 -14.28 -10.99 -10.32
CA LEU A 78 -13.45 -9.79 -10.16
C LEU A 78 -13.54 -8.86 -11.38
N ALA A 79 -13.51 -9.42 -12.60
CA ALA A 79 -13.60 -8.64 -13.83
C ALA A 79 -14.90 -7.83 -13.91
N ASN A 80 -16.02 -8.41 -13.46
CA ASN A 80 -17.37 -7.84 -13.52
C ASN A 80 -17.78 -7.08 -12.25
N ALA A 81 -16.88 -6.96 -11.26
CA ALA A 81 -17.20 -6.30 -9.99
C ALA A 81 -17.53 -4.81 -10.18
N PRO A 82 -18.59 -4.28 -9.55
CA PRO A 82 -18.80 -2.83 -9.44
C PRO A 82 -17.64 -2.18 -8.71
N GLU A 83 -17.19 -0.99 -9.17
CA GLU A 83 -16.03 -0.32 -8.60
C GLU A 83 -16.18 -0.05 -7.10
N GLU A 84 -17.35 0.38 -6.64
CA GLU A 84 -17.59 0.66 -5.21
C GLU A 84 -17.40 -0.60 -4.35
N ARG A 85 -17.92 -1.75 -4.83
CA ARG A 85 -17.74 -3.04 -4.14
C ARG A 85 -16.27 -3.47 -4.10
N LEU A 86 -15.56 -3.23 -5.21
CA LEU A 86 -14.12 -3.52 -5.31
C LEU A 86 -13.31 -2.69 -4.34
N LEU A 87 -13.55 -1.36 -4.30
CA LEU A 87 -12.88 -0.44 -3.38
C LEU A 87 -13.21 -0.75 -1.92
N LYS A 88 -14.47 -1.14 -1.64
CA LYS A 88 -14.90 -1.55 -0.29
C LYS A 88 -14.19 -2.82 0.18
N ALA A 89 -14.00 -3.82 -0.68
CA ALA A 89 -13.25 -5.03 -0.36
C ALA A 89 -11.78 -4.75 -0.03
N TRP A 90 -11.21 -3.68 -0.61
CA TRP A 90 -9.81 -3.27 -0.44
C TRP A 90 -9.62 -2.16 0.59
N GLU A 91 -10.70 -1.68 1.19
CA GLU A 91 -10.67 -0.56 2.12
C GLU A 91 -9.72 -0.83 3.30
N GLY A 92 -8.78 0.10 3.53
CA GLY A 92 -7.77 -0.01 4.59
C GLY A 92 -6.42 -0.58 4.17
N LEU A 93 -6.30 -1.32 3.05
CA LEU A 93 -5.03 -1.83 2.54
C LEU A 93 -4.16 -0.75 1.87
N GLY A 94 -4.77 0.36 1.42
CA GLY A 94 -4.07 1.43 0.70
C GLY A 94 -3.59 1.04 -0.70
N TYR A 95 -2.94 2.00 -1.40
CA TYR A 95 -2.47 1.79 -2.79
C TYR A 95 -3.56 1.21 -3.69
N TYR A 96 -4.70 1.87 -3.74
CA TYR A 96 -5.92 1.39 -4.39
C TYR A 96 -5.79 1.19 -5.92
N SER A 97 -4.77 1.78 -6.54
CA SER A 97 -4.39 1.47 -7.92
C SER A 97 -4.08 -0.02 -8.13
N ARG A 98 -3.66 -0.73 -7.06
CA ARG A 98 -3.40 -2.18 -7.14
C ARG A 98 -4.67 -2.95 -7.48
N VAL A 99 -5.74 -2.72 -6.75
CA VAL A 99 -6.99 -3.46 -6.97
C VAL A 99 -7.68 -3.05 -8.27
N ARG A 100 -7.58 -1.77 -8.70
CA ARG A 100 -8.05 -1.35 -10.02
C ARG A 100 -7.26 -2.01 -11.15
N ASN A 101 -5.94 -2.08 -11.02
CA ASN A 101 -5.10 -2.81 -11.97
C ASN A 101 -5.44 -4.30 -11.99
N MET A 102 -5.76 -4.90 -10.83
CA MET A 102 -6.22 -6.30 -10.77
C MET A 102 -7.53 -6.48 -11.54
N GLN A 103 -8.50 -5.59 -11.39
CA GLN A 103 -9.74 -5.67 -12.15
C GLN A 103 -9.49 -5.55 -13.66
N THR A 104 -8.67 -4.58 -14.08
CA THR A 104 -8.28 -4.44 -15.49
C THR A 104 -7.58 -5.70 -16.01
N ALA A 105 -6.67 -6.28 -15.23
CA ALA A 105 -6.00 -7.54 -15.60
C ALA A 105 -6.98 -8.73 -15.64
N ALA A 106 -7.96 -8.78 -14.73
CA ALA A 106 -9.02 -9.79 -14.78
C ALA A 106 -9.86 -9.67 -16.06
N GLN A 107 -10.17 -8.44 -16.48
CA GLN A 107 -10.85 -8.18 -17.75
C GLN A 107 -10.00 -8.60 -18.96
N GLN A 108 -8.67 -8.36 -18.92
CA GLN A 108 -7.75 -8.88 -19.94
C GLN A 108 -7.76 -10.41 -20.00
N ILE A 109 -7.74 -11.08 -18.83
CA ILE A 109 -7.80 -12.57 -18.78
C ILE A 109 -9.10 -13.06 -19.41
N MET A 110 -10.23 -12.40 -19.14
CA MET A 110 -11.52 -12.77 -19.76
C MET A 110 -11.50 -12.58 -21.28
N ALA A 111 -10.97 -11.44 -21.75
CA ALA A 111 -10.98 -11.06 -23.16
C ALA A 111 -9.95 -11.82 -24.00
N ASP A 112 -8.69 -11.89 -23.52
CA ASP A 112 -7.54 -12.34 -24.32
C ASP A 112 -7.20 -13.81 -24.09
N PHE A 113 -7.60 -14.38 -22.93
CA PHE A 113 -7.26 -15.75 -22.52
C PHE A 113 -8.51 -16.61 -22.24
N GLY A 114 -9.70 -16.17 -22.65
CA GLY A 114 -10.95 -16.94 -22.50
C GLY A 114 -11.30 -17.27 -21.04
N GLY A 115 -10.92 -16.40 -20.10
CA GLY A 115 -11.16 -16.55 -18.67
C GLY A 115 -10.19 -17.53 -17.96
N GLN A 116 -9.24 -18.10 -18.68
CA GLN A 116 -8.19 -18.93 -18.09
C GLN A 116 -6.94 -18.13 -17.80
N PHE A 117 -6.41 -18.26 -16.59
CA PHE A 117 -5.18 -17.58 -16.20
C PHE A 117 -4.02 -18.04 -17.11
N PRO A 118 -3.25 -17.10 -17.73
CA PRO A 118 -2.12 -17.49 -18.60
C PRO A 118 -1.07 -18.26 -17.81
N ASN A 119 -0.47 -19.27 -18.45
CA ASN A 119 0.46 -20.23 -17.83
C ASN A 119 1.91 -20.08 -18.31
N THR A 120 2.24 -18.97 -18.98
CA THR A 120 3.62 -18.62 -19.37
C THR A 120 4.01 -17.30 -18.72
N TYR A 121 5.31 -17.10 -18.49
CA TYR A 121 5.83 -15.87 -17.93
C TYR A 121 5.44 -14.64 -18.75
N GLU A 122 5.55 -14.72 -20.07
CA GLU A 122 5.19 -13.67 -21.02
C GLU A 122 3.69 -13.32 -20.91
N GLY A 123 2.83 -14.33 -20.93
CA GLY A 123 1.38 -14.15 -20.79
C GLY A 123 0.99 -13.53 -19.46
N ILE A 124 1.65 -13.92 -18.37
CA ILE A 124 1.42 -13.32 -17.04
C ILE A 124 1.94 -11.89 -16.97
N SER A 125 3.14 -11.63 -17.53
CA SER A 125 3.80 -10.33 -17.49
C SER A 125 3.07 -9.24 -18.29
N CYS A 126 2.26 -9.60 -19.30
CA CYS A 126 1.51 -8.62 -20.09
C CYS A 126 0.25 -8.10 -19.37
N LEU A 127 -0.16 -8.73 -18.27
CA LEU A 127 -1.34 -8.34 -17.50
C LEU A 127 -1.12 -7.00 -16.76
N LYS A 128 -2.13 -6.17 -16.73
CA LYS A 128 -2.07 -4.84 -16.12
C LYS A 128 -1.66 -4.89 -14.64
N GLY A 129 -0.61 -4.16 -14.30
CA GLY A 129 -0.13 -4.06 -12.91
C GLY A 129 0.69 -5.25 -12.43
N ILE A 130 0.97 -6.24 -13.27
CA ILE A 130 1.88 -7.34 -12.98
C ILE A 130 3.29 -6.96 -13.44
N GLY A 131 4.17 -6.74 -12.47
CA GLY A 131 5.59 -6.51 -12.71
C GLY A 131 6.40 -7.81 -12.65
N PRO A 132 7.72 -7.75 -12.94
CA PRO A 132 8.59 -8.93 -12.99
C PRO A 132 8.55 -9.79 -11.72
N TYR A 133 8.48 -9.17 -10.54
CA TYR A 133 8.34 -9.88 -9.27
C TYR A 133 7.07 -10.72 -9.21
N THR A 134 5.91 -10.09 -9.45
CA THR A 134 4.62 -10.77 -9.36
C THR A 134 4.48 -11.84 -10.46
N ALA A 135 5.00 -11.56 -11.66
CA ALA A 135 5.04 -12.56 -12.73
C ALA A 135 5.88 -13.77 -12.34
N GLY A 136 7.09 -13.56 -11.80
CA GLY A 136 7.95 -14.65 -11.33
C GLY A 136 7.32 -15.46 -10.19
N ALA A 137 6.66 -14.79 -9.23
CA ALA A 137 5.97 -15.47 -8.13
C ALA A 137 4.83 -16.36 -8.64
N ILE A 138 3.94 -15.82 -9.49
CA ILE A 138 2.83 -16.61 -10.04
C ILE A 138 3.36 -17.76 -10.91
N SER A 139 4.32 -17.48 -11.81
CA SER A 139 4.90 -18.47 -12.71
C SER A 139 5.55 -19.65 -11.94
N SER A 140 6.31 -19.33 -10.90
CA SER A 140 7.03 -20.35 -10.13
C SER A 140 6.12 -21.12 -9.18
N ILE A 141 5.19 -20.46 -8.50
CA ILE A 141 4.36 -21.09 -7.46
C ILE A 141 3.19 -21.87 -8.10
N ALA A 142 2.49 -21.26 -9.07
CA ALA A 142 1.34 -21.91 -9.69
C ALA A 142 1.71 -22.92 -10.77
N PHE A 143 2.71 -22.59 -11.59
CA PHE A 143 3.04 -23.35 -12.82
C PHE A 143 4.39 -24.05 -12.78
N ASN A 144 5.12 -23.94 -11.67
CA ASN A 144 6.44 -24.55 -11.47
C ASN A 144 7.47 -24.17 -12.56
N LEU A 145 7.33 -22.95 -13.12
CA LEU A 145 8.32 -22.40 -14.05
C LEU A 145 9.51 -21.84 -13.26
N PRO A 146 10.76 -22.02 -13.71
CA PRO A 146 11.96 -21.57 -12.99
C PRO A 146 12.17 -20.06 -13.13
N GLU A 147 11.14 -19.29 -12.77
CA GLU A 147 11.12 -17.84 -12.87
C GLU A 147 11.41 -17.18 -11.51
N PRO A 148 12.41 -16.32 -11.43
CA PRO A 148 12.75 -15.61 -10.20
C PRO A 148 11.67 -14.63 -9.75
N ALA A 149 11.43 -14.59 -8.43
CA ALA A 149 10.60 -13.59 -7.77
C ALA A 149 11.47 -12.72 -6.85
N VAL A 150 11.97 -11.59 -7.37
CA VAL A 150 12.92 -10.73 -6.67
C VAL A 150 12.20 -9.58 -5.96
N ASP A 151 12.01 -9.70 -4.65
CA ASP A 151 11.49 -8.65 -3.78
C ASP A 151 12.61 -8.01 -2.92
N GLY A 152 12.24 -7.13 -2.00
CA GLY A 152 13.19 -6.52 -1.08
C GLY A 152 13.83 -7.50 -0.09
N ASN A 153 13.15 -8.60 0.25
CA ASN A 153 13.68 -9.64 1.13
C ASN A 153 14.76 -10.45 0.40
N VAL A 154 14.43 -10.90 -0.81
CA VAL A 154 15.38 -11.63 -1.68
C VAL A 154 16.61 -10.79 -1.98
N MET A 155 16.44 -9.50 -2.36
CA MET A 155 17.58 -8.61 -2.59
C MET A 155 18.46 -8.46 -1.36
N ARG A 156 17.88 -8.39 -0.15
CA ARG A 156 18.64 -8.28 1.11
C ARG A 156 19.45 -9.55 1.39
N VAL A 157 18.82 -10.73 1.23
CA VAL A 157 19.51 -12.02 1.42
C VAL A 157 20.66 -12.15 0.42
N LEU A 158 20.41 -11.90 -0.86
CA LEU A 158 21.45 -11.97 -1.90
C LEU A 158 22.58 -10.96 -1.65
N ALA A 159 22.25 -9.74 -1.21
CA ALA A 159 23.25 -8.74 -0.90
C ALA A 159 24.19 -9.19 0.21
N ARG A 160 23.70 -9.93 1.22
CA ARG A 160 24.53 -10.51 2.29
C ARG A 160 25.29 -11.76 1.87
N LEU A 161 24.66 -12.62 1.06
CA LEU A 161 25.32 -13.82 0.54
C LEU A 161 26.55 -13.51 -0.29
N PHE A 162 26.53 -12.42 -1.07
CA PHE A 162 27.57 -12.08 -2.04
C PHE A 162 28.24 -10.73 -1.81
N GLU A 163 27.93 -10.03 -0.70
CA GLU A 163 28.41 -8.66 -0.40
C GLU A 163 28.17 -7.70 -1.59
N VAL A 164 26.94 -7.72 -2.14
CA VAL A 164 26.57 -6.92 -3.32
C VAL A 164 26.62 -5.45 -2.99
N ASN A 165 27.56 -4.72 -3.56
CA ASN A 165 27.79 -3.30 -3.32
C ASN A 165 26.95 -2.40 -4.25
N HIS A 166 25.68 -2.76 -4.47
CA HIS A 166 24.72 -2.00 -5.26
C HIS A 166 23.47 -1.72 -4.43
N ASP A 167 23.04 -0.46 -4.39
CA ASP A 167 21.90 -0.03 -3.59
C ASP A 167 20.62 -0.75 -4.07
N ILE A 168 20.00 -1.50 -3.15
CA ILE A 168 18.72 -2.22 -3.39
C ILE A 168 17.52 -1.29 -3.53
N GLY A 169 17.63 -0.01 -3.15
CA GLY A 169 16.60 1.02 -3.32
C GLY A 169 16.54 1.61 -4.71
N VAL A 170 17.59 1.43 -5.52
CA VAL A 170 17.68 1.92 -6.91
C VAL A 170 17.01 0.91 -7.87
N PRO A 171 15.91 1.28 -8.55
CA PRO A 171 15.14 0.35 -9.38
C PRO A 171 15.95 -0.34 -10.49
N SER A 172 16.92 0.38 -11.11
CA SER A 172 17.77 -0.17 -12.17
C SER A 172 18.72 -1.28 -11.69
N ASN A 173 19.01 -1.35 -10.38
CA ASN A 173 19.87 -2.39 -9.82
C ASN A 173 19.14 -3.74 -9.64
N ARG A 174 17.80 -3.74 -9.70
CA ARG A 174 17.02 -4.99 -9.59
C ARG A 174 17.43 -6.03 -10.62
N LYS A 175 17.82 -5.61 -11.83
CA LYS A 175 18.30 -6.52 -12.89
C LYS A 175 19.51 -7.36 -12.48
N ILE A 176 20.35 -6.85 -11.59
CA ILE A 176 21.54 -7.55 -11.05
C ILE A 176 21.05 -8.75 -10.21
N PHE A 177 20.15 -8.51 -9.27
CA PHE A 177 19.59 -9.53 -8.39
C PHE A 177 18.72 -10.54 -9.18
N GLN A 178 18.04 -10.08 -10.22
CA GLN A 178 17.31 -10.95 -11.14
C GLN A 178 18.26 -11.95 -11.83
N ALA A 179 19.37 -11.46 -12.40
CA ALA A 179 20.37 -12.32 -13.05
C ALA A 179 21.06 -13.27 -12.07
N MET A 180 21.27 -12.86 -10.81
CA MET A 180 21.76 -13.77 -9.77
C MET A 180 20.75 -14.88 -9.47
N MET A 181 19.48 -14.53 -9.36
CA MET A 181 18.41 -15.50 -9.09
C MET A 181 18.17 -16.46 -10.25
N GLU A 182 18.32 -16.04 -11.50
CA GLU A 182 18.27 -16.94 -12.68
C GLU A 182 19.29 -18.08 -12.59
N ILE A 183 20.44 -17.83 -11.95
CA ILE A 183 21.48 -18.84 -11.70
C ILE A 183 21.16 -19.69 -10.46
N LEU A 184 20.63 -19.05 -9.40
CA LEU A 184 20.44 -19.69 -8.10
C LEU A 184 19.14 -20.49 -7.99
N ILE A 185 18.09 -20.13 -8.70
CA ILE A 185 16.76 -20.75 -8.56
C ILE A 185 16.80 -22.27 -8.76
N ASP A 186 16.10 -22.99 -7.89
CA ASP A 186 15.97 -24.45 -8.03
C ASP A 186 15.02 -24.79 -9.19
N PRO A 187 15.47 -25.52 -10.23
CA PRO A 187 14.65 -25.80 -11.40
C PRO A 187 13.53 -26.81 -11.13
N LYS A 188 13.62 -27.58 -10.04
CA LYS A 188 12.63 -28.60 -9.67
C LYS A 188 11.55 -28.02 -8.75
N ARG A 189 11.93 -27.10 -7.88
CA ARG A 189 11.06 -26.50 -6.86
C ARG A 189 11.18 -24.97 -6.85
N PRO A 190 10.96 -24.28 -8.00
CA PRO A 190 11.23 -22.84 -8.10
C PRO A 190 10.32 -22.01 -7.20
N GLY A 191 9.05 -22.38 -7.06
CA GLY A 191 8.09 -21.70 -6.19
C GLY A 191 8.46 -21.81 -4.71
N ASP A 192 8.88 -23.00 -4.26
CA ASP A 192 9.35 -23.22 -2.89
C ASP A 192 10.65 -22.46 -2.63
N PHE A 193 11.57 -22.43 -3.60
CA PHE A 193 12.84 -21.72 -3.50
C PHE A 193 12.64 -20.19 -3.36
N ASN A 194 11.78 -19.60 -4.19
CA ASN A 194 11.43 -18.19 -4.07
C ASN A 194 10.82 -17.86 -2.70
N GLN A 195 9.85 -18.67 -2.24
CA GLN A 195 9.20 -18.49 -0.95
C GLN A 195 10.17 -18.70 0.23
N ALA A 196 11.10 -19.65 0.11
CA ALA A 196 12.12 -19.90 1.12
C ALA A 196 13.04 -18.67 1.34
N LEU A 197 13.49 -18.04 0.25
CA LEU A 197 14.28 -16.80 0.34
C LEU A 197 13.48 -15.62 0.92
N MET A 198 12.20 -15.52 0.58
CA MET A 198 11.32 -14.49 1.16
C MET A 198 11.11 -14.71 2.67
N ASP A 199 10.86 -15.95 3.10
CA ASP A 199 10.70 -16.30 4.51
C ASP A 199 12.00 -16.06 5.27
N LEU A 200 13.13 -16.54 4.77
CA LEU A 200 14.46 -16.31 5.34
C LEU A 200 14.73 -14.81 5.53
N GLY A 201 14.47 -14.02 4.48
CA GLY A 201 14.66 -12.58 4.48
C GLY A 201 13.72 -11.82 5.42
N SER A 202 12.48 -12.27 5.60
CA SER A 202 11.51 -11.60 6.45
C SER A 202 11.63 -11.99 7.93
N ASP A 203 12.04 -13.21 8.23
CA ASP A 203 12.08 -13.74 9.59
C ASP A 203 13.49 -13.70 10.21
N ILE A 204 14.45 -14.37 9.59
CA ILE A 204 15.80 -14.53 10.15
C ILE A 204 16.71 -13.37 9.72
N GLU A 205 16.77 -13.08 8.43
CA GLU A 205 17.60 -12.01 7.88
C GLU A 205 16.84 -10.69 7.73
N ALA A 206 16.02 -10.37 8.73
CA ALA A 206 15.21 -9.16 8.79
C ALA A 206 16.03 -7.87 8.64
N PRO A 207 15.40 -6.74 8.19
CA PRO A 207 16.12 -5.48 8.05
C PRO A 207 16.50 -4.83 9.38
N VAL A 208 15.85 -5.24 10.47
CA VAL A 208 16.12 -4.76 11.84
C VAL A 208 16.28 -6.00 12.73
N ASN A 209 17.33 -6.02 13.53
CA ASN A 209 17.68 -7.12 14.44
C ASN A 209 17.73 -8.49 13.72
N PRO A 210 18.53 -8.67 12.67
CA PRO A 210 18.72 -9.96 12.03
C PRO A 210 19.30 -10.98 13.01
N ARG A 211 18.99 -12.27 12.78
CA ARG A 211 19.51 -13.39 13.57
C ARG A 211 20.37 -14.31 12.69
N PRO A 212 21.53 -13.84 12.20
CA PRO A 212 22.31 -14.56 11.21
C PRO A 212 22.83 -15.92 11.71
N GLU A 213 22.99 -16.09 13.03
CA GLU A 213 23.39 -17.36 13.65
C GLU A 213 22.37 -18.48 13.42
N GLU A 214 21.08 -18.10 13.28
CA GLU A 214 19.97 -19.05 13.03
C GLU A 214 19.78 -19.33 11.53
N SER A 215 20.49 -18.61 10.65
CA SER A 215 20.34 -18.78 9.20
C SER A 215 20.83 -20.16 8.76
N PRO A 216 19.97 -20.93 8.04
CA PRO A 216 20.35 -22.24 7.52
C PRO A 216 21.48 -22.16 6.48
N VAL A 217 21.69 -20.96 5.94
CA VAL A 217 22.65 -20.69 4.87
C VAL A 217 23.79 -19.75 5.31
N LYS A 218 24.00 -19.57 6.61
CA LYS A 218 25.05 -18.71 7.13
C LYS A 218 26.46 -19.04 6.61
N ASP A 219 26.75 -20.34 6.40
CA ASP A 219 28.03 -20.78 5.86
C ASP A 219 28.27 -20.35 4.41
N PHE A 220 27.21 -19.93 3.70
CA PHE A 220 27.27 -19.38 2.36
C PHE A 220 27.37 -17.86 2.35
N SER A 221 27.04 -17.20 3.45
CA SER A 221 26.97 -15.73 3.54
C SER A 221 28.36 -15.12 3.69
N ALA A 222 28.82 -14.41 2.67
CA ALA A 222 30.08 -13.66 2.74
C ALA A 222 30.02 -12.59 3.83
N ALA A 223 28.89 -11.88 3.95
CA ALA A 223 28.73 -10.86 4.98
C ALA A 223 28.78 -11.43 6.41
N TYR A 224 28.24 -12.64 6.62
CA TYR A 224 28.37 -13.28 7.92
C TYR A 224 29.81 -13.67 8.23
N GLN A 225 30.50 -14.29 7.27
CA GLN A 225 31.90 -14.73 7.41
C GLN A 225 32.87 -13.56 7.64
N ASN A 226 32.62 -12.43 6.99
CA ASN A 226 33.43 -11.22 7.05
C ASN A 226 33.02 -10.26 8.17
N GLY A 227 31.93 -10.52 8.90
CA GLY A 227 31.41 -9.63 9.95
C GLY A 227 30.83 -8.33 9.41
N THR A 228 30.30 -8.33 8.18
CA THR A 228 29.78 -7.15 7.48
C THR A 228 28.25 -7.15 7.33
N MET A 229 27.53 -7.92 8.15
CA MET A 229 26.06 -8.03 8.11
C MET A 229 25.36 -6.68 8.23
N ASP A 230 25.92 -5.74 8.99
CA ASP A 230 25.35 -4.40 9.18
C ASP A 230 25.64 -3.47 8.00
N VAL A 231 26.60 -3.79 7.14
CA VAL A 231 26.92 -3.04 5.92
C VAL A 231 25.93 -3.37 4.82
N TYR A 232 25.50 -4.63 4.74
CA TYR A 232 24.63 -5.10 3.66
C TYR A 232 23.20 -5.39 4.13
N PRO A 233 22.22 -5.03 3.32
CA PRO A 233 22.30 -4.44 1.97
C PRO A 233 22.62 -2.94 1.99
N ILE A 234 23.31 -2.46 0.97
CA ILE A 234 23.45 -1.01 0.71
C ILE A 234 22.06 -0.46 0.38
N LYS A 235 21.66 0.59 1.12
CA LYS A 235 20.37 1.26 0.93
C LYS A 235 20.40 2.69 1.41
N GLU A 236 20.25 3.63 0.50
CA GLU A 236 20.16 5.05 0.87
C GLU A 236 18.85 5.36 1.62
N PRO A 237 18.87 6.30 2.56
CA PRO A 237 17.67 6.74 3.26
C PRO A 237 16.65 7.36 2.30
N LYS A 238 15.38 7.00 2.46
CA LYS A 238 14.30 7.63 1.68
C LYS A 238 14.12 9.09 2.10
N LYS A 239 13.77 9.95 1.14
CA LYS A 239 13.35 11.33 1.40
C LYS A 239 12.15 11.35 2.34
N LYS A 240 12.14 12.31 3.28
CA LYS A 240 11.00 12.49 4.19
C LYS A 240 9.75 12.91 3.41
N PRO A 241 8.55 12.44 3.82
CA PRO A 241 7.30 12.88 3.21
C PRO A 241 7.10 14.40 3.39
N LEU A 242 6.57 15.06 2.38
CA LEU A 242 6.23 16.48 2.43
C LEU A 242 4.98 16.68 3.30
N PRO A 243 4.97 17.66 4.23
CA PRO A 243 3.79 18.00 4.99
C PRO A 243 2.75 18.67 4.08
N ILE A 244 1.48 18.36 4.30
CA ILE A 244 0.32 19.01 3.67
C ILE A 244 -0.68 19.27 4.79
N TYR A 245 -1.20 20.48 4.85
CA TYR A 245 -2.14 20.94 5.86
C TYR A 245 -3.54 21.01 5.24
N LEU A 246 -4.52 20.40 5.90
CA LEU A 246 -5.88 20.28 5.39
C LEU A 246 -6.88 20.64 6.50
N LYS A 247 -7.98 21.27 6.12
CA LYS A 247 -9.17 21.40 6.95
C LYS A 247 -10.23 20.42 6.43
N ALA A 248 -10.71 19.55 7.31
CA ALA A 248 -11.83 18.64 7.04
C ALA A 248 -13.12 19.30 7.54
N LEU A 249 -14.04 19.51 6.63
CA LEU A 249 -15.32 20.15 6.94
C LEU A 249 -16.38 19.08 7.15
N VAL A 250 -16.74 18.85 8.42
CA VAL A 250 -17.73 17.85 8.83
C VAL A 250 -19.08 18.54 9.00
N VAL A 251 -19.87 18.55 7.93
CA VAL A 251 -21.16 19.25 7.88
C VAL A 251 -22.30 18.29 8.13
N ARG A 252 -23.16 18.57 9.12
CA ARG A 252 -24.32 17.80 9.53
C ARG A 252 -25.61 18.56 9.23
N ASN A 253 -26.65 17.85 8.75
CA ASN A 253 -27.98 18.42 8.62
C ASN A 253 -28.87 18.13 9.86
N ASP A 254 -30.08 18.73 9.91
CA ASP A 254 -31.04 18.55 11.00
C ASP A 254 -31.58 17.13 11.14
N HIS A 255 -31.39 16.28 10.11
CA HIS A 255 -31.76 14.86 10.15
C HIS A 255 -30.63 13.97 10.70
N GLY A 256 -29.51 14.57 11.13
CA GLY A 256 -28.36 13.84 11.65
C GLY A 256 -27.50 13.16 10.60
N GLN A 257 -27.68 13.51 9.32
CA GLN A 257 -26.87 13.02 8.21
C GLN A 257 -25.69 13.95 7.96
N TYR A 258 -24.59 13.39 7.43
CA TYR A 258 -23.37 14.10 7.13
C TYR A 258 -23.14 14.19 5.63
N LEU A 259 -22.61 15.32 5.19
CA LEU A 259 -22.28 15.54 3.80
C LEU A 259 -21.00 14.76 3.45
N LEU A 260 -21.11 13.85 2.50
CA LEU A 260 -19.99 13.16 1.88
C LEU A 260 -19.93 13.46 0.39
N GLU A 261 -18.73 13.65 -0.13
CA GLU A 261 -18.45 13.86 -1.54
C GLU A 261 -17.60 12.71 -2.07
N LYS A 262 -17.85 12.28 -3.30
CA LYS A 262 -17.02 11.28 -3.97
C LYS A 262 -15.86 11.94 -4.69
N ASN A 263 -14.65 11.45 -4.44
CA ASN A 263 -13.45 11.97 -5.09
C ASN A 263 -13.49 11.76 -6.61
N GLU A 264 -13.07 12.76 -7.36
CA GLU A 264 -12.91 12.65 -8.82
C GLU A 264 -11.84 11.60 -9.20
N SER A 265 -12.02 11.00 -10.38
CA SER A 265 -11.23 9.84 -10.81
C SER A 265 -9.73 10.08 -11.01
N GLU A 266 -9.27 11.33 -11.12
CA GLU A 266 -7.87 11.69 -11.35
C GLU A 266 -7.10 12.09 -10.08
N LYS A 267 -7.79 12.24 -8.94
CA LYS A 267 -7.18 12.69 -7.66
C LYS A 267 -6.71 11.52 -6.79
N LEU A 268 -5.89 11.85 -5.81
CA LEU A 268 -5.52 10.90 -4.74
C LEU A 268 -6.79 10.38 -4.06
N LEU A 269 -6.88 9.07 -3.85
CA LEU A 269 -8.06 8.38 -3.30
C LEU A 269 -9.31 8.47 -4.19
N ALA A 270 -9.14 8.56 -5.51
CA ALA A 270 -10.24 8.57 -6.49
C ALA A 270 -11.28 7.47 -6.23
N GLY A 271 -12.56 7.81 -6.40
CA GLY A 271 -13.70 6.90 -6.18
C GLY A 271 -14.07 6.64 -4.73
N PHE A 272 -13.29 7.14 -3.76
CA PHE A 272 -13.63 7.09 -2.34
C PHE A 272 -14.52 8.27 -1.95
N TRP A 273 -15.41 8.02 -1.01
CA TRP A 273 -16.18 9.06 -0.36
C TRP A 273 -15.37 9.72 0.74
N HIS A 274 -15.57 11.01 0.93
CA HIS A 274 -14.84 11.79 1.93
C HIS A 274 -15.67 12.97 2.46
N PHE A 275 -15.34 13.41 3.67
CA PHE A 275 -15.70 14.75 4.11
C PHE A 275 -14.93 15.76 3.25
N PRO A 276 -15.51 16.89 2.83
CA PRO A 276 -14.81 17.91 2.07
C PRO A 276 -13.50 18.31 2.74
N LEU A 277 -12.43 18.37 1.94
CA LEU A 277 -11.08 18.72 2.38
C LEU A 277 -10.59 19.94 1.63
N ILE A 278 -10.13 20.95 2.37
CA ILE A 278 -9.55 22.17 1.83
C ILE A 278 -8.10 22.25 2.24
N GLU A 279 -7.19 22.41 1.28
CA GLU A 279 -5.77 22.59 1.53
C GLU A 279 -5.50 24.02 1.98
N VAL A 280 -4.66 24.17 3.02
CA VAL A 280 -4.22 25.45 3.58
C VAL A 280 -2.70 25.46 3.69
N ASP A 281 -2.09 26.64 3.74
CA ASP A 281 -0.62 26.76 3.81
C ASP A 281 -0.06 26.20 5.12
N ASP A 282 -0.70 26.53 6.23
CA ASP A 282 -0.42 26.00 7.57
C ASP A 282 -1.63 26.26 8.51
N PHE A 283 -1.51 25.94 9.79
CA PHE A 283 -2.55 26.18 10.79
C PHE A 283 -2.31 27.46 11.64
N SER A 284 -1.26 28.21 11.36
CA SER A 284 -0.85 29.37 12.18
C SER A 284 -1.74 30.60 11.96
N SER A 285 -2.56 30.60 10.91
CA SER A 285 -3.45 31.72 10.59
C SER A 285 -4.76 31.76 11.41
N ASP A 286 -5.04 30.72 12.22
CA ASP A 286 -6.27 30.64 13.01
C ASP A 286 -6.08 31.01 14.50
N ASP A 287 -4.85 31.17 14.98
CA ASP A 287 -4.55 31.65 16.32
C ASP A 287 -4.55 33.22 16.36
N ASP A 288 -5.68 33.86 16.05
CA ASP A 288 -5.98 35.24 16.47
C ASP A 288 -6.28 35.28 17.97
N GLN A 289 -5.46 34.67 18.79
CA GLN A 289 -5.25 35.13 20.15
C GLN A 289 -4.25 36.29 20.09
N LEU A 290 -4.82 37.50 20.19
CA LEU A 290 -4.23 38.78 20.51
C LEU A 290 -2.82 38.64 21.13
N ASP A 291 -1.79 38.57 20.31
CA ASP A 291 -0.45 38.88 20.76
C ASP A 291 -0.31 40.40 20.72
N LEU A 292 -0.55 41.02 21.88
CA LEU A 292 -0.60 42.46 22.12
C LEU A 292 0.75 43.15 21.89
N PHE A 293 1.75 42.49 21.31
CA PHE A 293 3.12 43.00 21.19
C PHE A 293 3.75 42.93 19.79
N SER A 294 3.06 42.50 18.74
CA SER A 294 3.59 42.61 17.39
C SER A 294 3.02 43.84 16.67
N GLN A 295 3.67 44.99 16.87
CA GLN A 295 3.60 46.09 15.89
C GLN A 295 4.30 45.63 14.60
N VAL A 296 3.59 44.98 13.71
CA VAL A 296 3.98 44.82 12.31
C VAL A 296 2.99 45.61 11.45
N THR A 297 3.55 46.54 10.72
CA THR A 297 2.94 47.47 9.80
C THR A 297 1.81 46.88 8.98
N GLU A 298 0.65 47.56 9.01
CA GLU A 298 -0.49 47.38 8.11
C GLU A 298 -0.10 47.67 6.65
N GLU A 299 0.54 46.72 5.97
CA GLU A 299 0.59 46.71 4.52
C GLU A 299 0.00 45.40 4.01
N SER A 300 -1.30 45.50 3.63
CA SER A 300 -2.03 44.68 2.64
C SER A 300 -1.76 43.19 2.66
N ARG A 301 -2.24 42.44 3.69
CA ARG A 301 -2.67 41.09 3.49
C ARG A 301 -4.04 41.11 2.80
N VAL A 302 -4.08 40.84 1.50
CA VAL A 302 -5.32 40.52 0.83
C VAL A 302 -5.69 39.10 1.35
N PHE A 303 -6.53 39.09 2.40
CA PHE A 303 -7.13 37.85 2.89
C PHE A 303 -8.07 37.33 1.79
N GLY A 304 -7.73 36.23 1.15
CA GLY A 304 -8.71 35.47 0.38
C GLY A 304 -9.81 34.93 1.29
N PRO A 305 -10.93 34.45 0.73
CA PRO A 305 -12.01 33.91 1.52
C PRO A 305 -11.51 32.73 2.39
N SER A 306 -12.06 32.62 3.60
CA SER A 306 -11.73 31.52 4.52
C SER A 306 -12.12 30.16 3.93
N PRO A 307 -11.55 29.04 4.40
CA PRO A 307 -11.96 27.69 3.97
C PRO A 307 -13.46 27.44 4.13
N GLN A 308 -14.08 28.02 5.16
CA GLN A 308 -15.52 27.94 5.40
C GLN A 308 -16.32 28.73 4.36
N GLU A 309 -15.91 29.96 4.07
CA GLU A 309 -16.54 30.80 3.04
C GLU A 309 -16.37 30.19 1.64
N ASN A 310 -15.20 29.62 1.33
CA ASN A 310 -14.99 28.87 0.08
C ASN A 310 -15.96 27.68 -0.04
N PHE A 311 -16.14 26.92 1.05
CA PHE A 311 -17.08 25.81 1.09
C PHE A 311 -18.52 26.30 0.85
N GLU A 312 -18.97 27.35 1.53
CA GLU A 312 -20.32 27.89 1.36
C GLU A 312 -20.59 28.35 -0.07
N GLN A 313 -19.60 28.98 -0.69
CA GLN A 313 -19.68 29.37 -2.11
C GLN A 313 -19.72 28.16 -3.06
N ASP A 314 -18.82 27.19 -2.84
CA ASP A 314 -18.66 26.02 -3.73
C ASP A 314 -19.86 25.06 -3.65
N TYR A 315 -20.48 24.96 -2.47
CA TYR A 315 -21.62 24.06 -2.24
C TYR A 315 -22.97 24.78 -2.23
N ASP A 316 -22.94 26.13 -2.28
CA ASP A 316 -24.12 26.99 -2.19
C ASP A 316 -25.02 26.59 -0.99
N LEU A 317 -24.38 26.52 0.19
CA LEU A 317 -24.96 26.16 1.48
C LEU A 317 -24.64 27.24 2.51
N GLU A 318 -25.61 27.62 3.32
CA GLU A 318 -25.38 28.42 4.53
C GLU A 318 -25.10 27.48 5.69
N VAL A 319 -23.91 27.60 6.31
CA VAL A 319 -23.45 26.71 7.37
C VAL A 319 -23.22 27.47 8.67
N ASN A 320 -23.83 27.00 9.74
CA ASN A 320 -23.51 27.47 11.08
C ASN A 320 -22.26 26.73 11.59
N TRP A 321 -21.10 27.34 11.42
CA TRP A 321 -19.81 26.76 11.80
C TRP A 321 -19.58 26.82 13.31
N SER A 322 -19.08 25.74 13.88
CA SER A 322 -18.52 25.74 15.23
C SER A 322 -17.28 26.62 15.27
N GLN A 323 -17.17 27.41 16.33
CA GLN A 323 -15.96 28.20 16.60
C GLN A 323 -14.79 27.33 17.11
N GLN A 324 -15.05 26.08 17.42
CA GLN A 324 -14.08 25.14 17.99
C GLN A 324 -13.50 24.23 16.91
N VAL A 325 -12.19 24.02 16.97
CA VAL A 325 -11.51 22.95 16.25
C VAL A 325 -11.64 21.66 17.06
N PHE A 326 -12.29 20.66 16.51
CA PHE A 326 -12.64 19.45 17.26
C PHE A 326 -11.45 18.54 17.54
N ASP A 327 -10.51 18.35 16.60
CA ASP A 327 -9.31 17.55 16.79
C ASP A 327 -8.35 17.69 15.59
N GLN A 328 -7.15 17.13 15.72
CA GLN A 328 -6.16 17.04 14.66
C GLN A 328 -5.79 15.60 14.32
N VAL A 329 -5.94 15.23 13.07
CA VAL A 329 -5.58 13.91 12.55
C VAL A 329 -4.32 13.96 11.73
N LYS A 330 -3.41 13.00 11.95
CA LYS A 330 -2.21 12.82 11.11
C LYS A 330 -2.30 11.53 10.30
N HIS A 331 -2.05 11.66 8.99
CA HIS A 331 -1.96 10.50 8.10
C HIS A 331 -0.73 10.59 7.19
N VAL A 332 0.03 9.50 7.11
CA VAL A 332 1.27 9.45 6.34
C VAL A 332 1.09 8.55 5.12
N PHE A 333 1.31 9.13 3.95
CA PHE A 333 1.48 8.43 2.68
C PHE A 333 2.98 8.29 2.36
N SER A 334 3.33 7.58 1.32
CA SER A 334 4.74 7.35 0.94
C SER A 334 5.55 8.63 0.73
N HIS A 335 4.92 9.68 0.20
CA HIS A 335 5.57 10.94 -0.18
C HIS A 335 4.87 12.19 0.36
N ARG A 336 3.76 12.04 1.08
CA ARG A 336 2.99 13.13 1.69
C ARG A 336 2.63 12.79 3.14
N LYS A 337 2.58 13.79 3.99
CA LYS A 337 2.11 13.67 5.37
C LYS A 337 1.00 14.70 5.57
N TRP A 338 -0.23 14.20 5.68
CA TRP A 338 -1.38 15.04 5.94
C TRP A 338 -1.49 15.38 7.42
N HIS A 339 -1.63 16.67 7.69
CA HIS A 339 -2.05 17.23 8.97
C HIS A 339 -3.45 17.76 8.72
N ILE A 340 -4.46 17.27 9.45
CA ILE A 340 -5.86 17.56 9.17
C ILE A 340 -6.48 18.11 10.43
N GLN A 341 -7.01 19.33 10.35
CA GLN A 341 -7.89 19.91 11.39
C GLN A 341 -9.34 19.62 11.05
N ILE A 342 -10.15 19.30 12.07
CA ILE A 342 -11.57 19.02 11.91
C ILE A 342 -12.37 20.24 12.33
N ILE A 343 -13.17 20.76 11.41
CA ILE A 343 -14.11 21.84 11.63
C ILE A 343 -15.52 21.30 11.40
N ALA A 344 -16.42 21.50 12.37
CA ALA A 344 -17.80 21.08 12.24
C ALA A 344 -18.72 22.24 11.88
N GLY A 345 -19.78 21.91 11.14
CA GLY A 345 -20.83 22.86 10.81
C GLY A 345 -22.19 22.17 10.75
N GLN A 346 -23.25 22.96 10.90
CA GLN A 346 -24.63 22.51 10.82
C GLN A 346 -25.40 23.32 9.78
N VAL A 347 -26.21 22.64 8.96
CA VAL A 347 -27.11 23.24 7.99
C VAL A 347 -28.55 22.88 8.33
N THR A 348 -29.47 23.80 8.08
CA THR A 348 -30.92 23.60 8.23
C THR A 348 -31.57 23.19 6.92
N GLU A 349 -30.99 23.57 5.79
CA GLU A 349 -31.49 23.24 4.45
C GLU A 349 -30.55 22.24 3.76
N THR A 350 -31.13 21.16 3.24
CA THR A 350 -30.39 20.19 2.42
C THR A 350 -30.63 20.47 0.96
N LYS A 351 -29.56 20.51 0.17
CA LYS A 351 -29.58 20.68 -1.27
C LYS A 351 -29.23 19.39 -1.98
N GLN A 352 -29.86 19.16 -3.13
CA GLN A 352 -29.42 18.12 -4.07
C GLN A 352 -28.43 18.72 -5.06
N PHE A 353 -27.31 18.03 -5.28
CA PHE A 353 -26.26 18.44 -6.18
C PHE A 353 -26.36 17.65 -7.48
N SER A 354 -26.30 18.34 -8.62
CA SER A 354 -26.42 17.71 -9.95
C SER A 354 -25.09 17.57 -10.68
N ASP A 355 -24.10 18.35 -10.30
CA ASP A 355 -22.78 18.47 -10.94
C ASP A 355 -21.65 17.71 -10.22
N ARG A 356 -21.92 17.25 -9.01
CA ARG A 356 -20.99 16.49 -8.16
C ARG A 356 -21.70 15.30 -7.52
N GLU A 357 -21.00 14.19 -7.31
CA GLU A 357 -21.50 13.07 -6.50
C GLU A 357 -21.39 13.40 -5.01
N ILE A 358 -22.39 14.11 -4.49
CA ILE A 358 -22.52 14.49 -3.08
C ILE A 358 -23.75 13.80 -2.50
N ARG A 359 -23.64 13.29 -1.27
CA ARG A 359 -24.74 12.63 -0.56
C ARG A 359 -24.78 13.06 0.91
N TRP A 360 -25.99 13.15 1.43
CA TRP A 360 -26.26 13.21 2.85
C TRP A 360 -26.43 11.78 3.38
N VAL A 361 -25.52 11.35 4.23
CA VAL A 361 -25.39 9.96 4.67
C VAL A 361 -25.48 9.87 6.18
N SER A 362 -26.33 8.98 6.70
CA SER A 362 -26.40 8.71 8.13
C SER A 362 -25.17 7.93 8.62
N PRO A 363 -24.70 8.12 9.86
CA PRO A 363 -23.57 7.38 10.42
C PRO A 363 -23.69 5.86 10.33
N GLN A 364 -24.90 5.34 10.39
CA GLN A 364 -25.21 3.91 10.26
C GLN A 364 -24.92 3.36 8.85
N GLU A 365 -25.05 4.22 7.84
CA GLU A 365 -24.83 3.86 6.45
C GLU A 365 -23.38 4.04 5.99
N PHE A 366 -22.49 4.62 6.83
CA PHE A 366 -21.07 4.80 6.48
C PHE A 366 -20.36 3.50 6.12
N SER A 367 -20.84 2.36 6.65
CA SER A 367 -20.34 1.04 6.28
C SER A 367 -20.57 0.68 4.81
N ASP A 368 -21.54 1.29 4.14
CA ASP A 368 -21.90 1.00 2.75
C ASP A 368 -21.04 1.80 1.77
N TYR A 369 -20.38 2.85 2.25
CA TYR A 369 -19.55 3.73 1.45
C TYR A 369 -18.06 3.39 1.63
N PRO A 370 -17.25 3.31 0.57
CA PRO A 370 -15.80 3.17 0.70
C PRO A 370 -15.20 4.48 1.23
N LEU A 371 -14.74 4.45 2.48
CA LEU A 371 -14.05 5.55 3.15
C LEU A 371 -12.57 5.21 3.32
N ALA A 372 -11.68 6.02 2.73
CA ALA A 372 -10.25 5.81 2.89
C ALA A 372 -9.80 6.04 4.35
N LYS A 373 -8.67 5.44 4.75
CA LYS A 373 -8.16 5.49 6.14
C LYS A 373 -8.09 6.88 6.76
N PRO A 374 -7.66 7.95 6.05
CA PRO A 374 -7.72 9.29 6.62
C PRO A 374 -9.13 9.71 6.99
N GLN A 375 -10.13 9.39 6.19
CA GLN A 375 -11.54 9.74 6.46
C GLN A 375 -12.12 8.97 7.65
N GLN A 376 -11.77 7.69 7.78
CA GLN A 376 -12.12 6.90 8.97
C GLN A 376 -11.53 7.50 10.24
N LYS A 377 -10.29 8.02 10.17
CA LYS A 377 -9.66 8.70 11.30
C LYS A 377 -10.35 10.02 11.64
N ILE A 378 -10.72 10.82 10.62
CA ILE A 378 -11.49 12.05 10.82
C ILE A 378 -12.79 11.75 11.53
N TRP A 379 -13.55 10.77 11.03
CA TRP A 379 -14.81 10.39 11.64
C TRP A 379 -14.65 9.90 13.09
N GLN A 380 -13.65 9.05 13.36
CA GLN A 380 -13.39 8.55 14.70
C GLN A 380 -13.01 9.67 15.68
N ALA A 381 -12.11 10.59 15.26
CA ALA A 381 -11.69 11.71 16.08
C ALA A 381 -12.87 12.67 16.38
N TYR A 382 -13.67 12.97 15.37
CA TYR A 382 -14.87 13.80 15.54
C TYR A 382 -15.89 13.18 16.49
N LYS A 383 -16.17 11.86 16.36
CA LYS A 383 -17.05 11.14 17.28
C LYS A 383 -16.57 11.21 18.73
N THR A 384 -15.29 10.92 18.94
CA THR A 384 -14.71 10.95 20.28
C THR A 384 -14.85 12.34 20.92
N ALA A 385 -14.57 13.40 20.14
CA ALA A 385 -14.73 14.77 20.64
C ALA A 385 -16.19 15.11 21.01
N LEU A 386 -17.18 14.64 20.22
CA LEU A 386 -18.60 14.82 20.57
C LEU A 386 -18.99 14.06 21.85
N GLU A 387 -18.48 12.85 22.05
CA GLU A 387 -18.74 12.04 23.25
C GLU A 387 -18.14 12.71 24.50
N ASP A 388 -16.94 13.27 24.41
CA ASP A 388 -16.26 13.98 25.50
C ASP A 388 -16.98 15.28 25.90
N GLU A 389 -17.66 15.93 24.97
CA GLU A 389 -18.42 17.17 25.21
C GLU A 389 -19.88 16.89 25.67
N GLY A 390 -20.31 15.65 25.71
CA GLY A 390 -21.70 15.29 26.07
C GLY A 390 -22.74 15.73 25.04
N LEU A 391 -22.31 16.03 23.82
CA LEU A 391 -23.14 16.39 22.68
C LEU A 391 -23.50 15.12 21.89
N GLN A 392 -24.56 14.42 22.27
CA GLN A 392 -25.13 13.29 21.52
C GLN A 392 -26.25 13.72 20.58
#